data_63bbefd08ef47329f74b796e77fd9727
#
_entry.id   63bbefd08ef47329f74b796e77fd9727
#
_cell.length_a   1.000
_cell.length_b   1.000
_cell.length_c   1.000
_cell.angle_alpha   90.00
_cell.angle_beta   90.00
_cell.angle_gamma   90.00
#
_symmetry.space_group_name_H-M   'P 1'
#
loop_
_entity.id
_entity.type
_entity.pdbx_description
1 polymer ?
#
loop_
_entity_poly.entity_id
_entity_poly.type
_entity_poly.pdbx_seq_one_letter_code
_entity_poly.pdbx_strand_id
1 'polypeptide(L)'
;MKLKHLMGVLLVLLLGSGIAKAQTKYGFTICGVEVNSGNVKKLNEIKGVSVGGSGHITYSPETNTLSIKNVSMQPEGGENCLHVYSAYKNLPFTLHLEGKNQFNSTNATAFWTECDTRIEGSGELFIRTNYPGIFVSNNATLTIEDCSLEIVSETDGDGRAGIDGLWDTQPKLVIKNASIYAKATGSDDRAYPYAIGGFESISIERSVITQPSNAEIGSYTFSYTKQFIMYRNKPATEVRIDRKSDLYNFSICGVAVTKKNADKLDKISGVSIEDGGYITYSPESNTLKIKDVALKAKTTGYCIHVSDRYKALPFILQIEGDNQFNSPKYAPIYTRTDMNIEGTGKLSISTGSLGISVAVDVTLTIEDCSIDIVSDSDEENCAGITGHWDCLDHLVIKNASIYAKASGKEDVPYPYAIGGFESIKLEGVTITYPNNAEKGNYSFDWGGYTETKQFVMSGDKPA
;
A
#
# COMPACT_ATOMS: atom_id res chain seq x y z
N MET A 1 -35.56 -27.67 -75.50
CA MET A 1 -35.00 -26.31 -75.20
C MET A 1 -35.27 -25.85 -73.76
N LYS A 2 -35.99 -26.53 -72.89
CA LYS A 2 -36.31 -26.09 -71.51
C LYS A 2 -35.31 -26.56 -70.41
N LEU A 3 -34.50 -27.60 -70.65
CA LEU A 3 -33.57 -28.14 -69.62
C LEU A 3 -32.26 -27.31 -69.48
N LYS A 4 -31.78 -26.70 -70.54
CA LYS A 4 -30.53 -25.88 -70.56
C LYS A 4 -30.71 -24.54 -69.82
N HIS A 5 -31.92 -23.97 -69.80
CA HIS A 5 -32.22 -22.73 -69.11
C HIS A 5 -32.39 -22.98 -67.60
N LEU A 6 -32.86 -24.13 -67.19
CA LEU A 6 -32.99 -24.48 -65.78
C LEU A 6 -31.63 -24.72 -65.10
N MET A 7 -30.67 -25.34 -65.82
CA MET A 7 -29.30 -25.52 -65.30
C MET A 7 -28.52 -24.20 -65.21
N GLY A 8 -28.77 -23.26 -66.11
CA GLY A 8 -28.12 -21.92 -66.06
C GLY A 8 -28.57 -21.07 -64.88
N VAL A 9 -29.88 -21.13 -64.56
CA VAL A 9 -30.42 -20.39 -63.37
C VAL A 9 -30.00 -21.04 -62.06
N LEU A 10 -29.85 -22.38 -62.03
CA LEU A 10 -29.36 -23.07 -60.81
C LEU A 10 -27.87 -22.80 -60.59
N LEU A 11 -27.05 -22.67 -61.65
CA LEU A 11 -25.62 -22.34 -61.55
C LEU A 11 -25.37 -20.89 -61.12
N VAL A 12 -26.22 -19.95 -61.53
CA VAL A 12 -26.15 -18.53 -61.14
C VAL A 12 -26.59 -18.33 -59.69
N LEU A 13 -27.57 -19.13 -59.21
CA LEU A 13 -28.01 -19.17 -57.80
C LEU A 13 -26.94 -19.78 -56.88
N LEU A 14 -26.15 -20.75 -57.35
CA LEU A 14 -25.03 -21.34 -56.62
C LEU A 14 -23.79 -20.47 -56.58
N LEU A 15 -23.57 -19.59 -57.59
CA LEU A 15 -22.47 -18.63 -57.61
C LEU A 15 -22.78 -17.32 -56.85
N GLY A 16 -24.06 -17.06 -56.55
CA GLY A 16 -24.51 -15.89 -55.75
C GLY A 16 -24.58 -16.13 -54.24
N SER A 17 -24.44 -17.38 -53.77
CA SER A 17 -24.26 -17.68 -52.34
C SER A 17 -22.81 -17.36 -51.98
N GLY A 18 -22.50 -16.07 -51.82
CA GLY A 18 -21.27 -15.66 -51.11
C GLY A 18 -21.22 -16.46 -49.82
N ILE A 19 -20.22 -17.35 -49.72
CA ILE A 19 -19.95 -18.07 -48.48
C ILE A 19 -19.68 -16.94 -47.47
N ALA A 20 -20.68 -16.59 -46.66
CA ALA A 20 -20.48 -15.73 -45.53
C ALA A 20 -19.40 -16.41 -44.68
N LYS A 21 -18.16 -15.96 -44.77
CA LYS A 21 -17.10 -16.45 -43.93
C LYS A 21 -17.56 -16.24 -42.49
N ALA A 22 -17.73 -17.36 -41.77
CA ALA A 22 -18.07 -17.30 -40.37
C ALA A 22 -17.04 -16.35 -39.66
N GLN A 23 -17.54 -15.36 -38.96
CA GLN A 23 -16.68 -14.42 -38.27
C GLN A 23 -15.93 -15.16 -37.15
N THR A 24 -14.61 -15.03 -37.14
CA THR A 24 -13.78 -15.57 -36.06
C THR A 24 -14.03 -14.79 -34.78
N LYS A 25 -14.50 -15.45 -33.72
CA LYS A 25 -14.68 -14.90 -32.38
C LYS A 25 -13.37 -14.95 -31.62
N TYR A 26 -13.10 -13.91 -30.83
CA TYR A 26 -11.85 -13.78 -30.07
C TYR A 26 -11.99 -14.07 -28.59
N GLY A 27 -13.16 -14.55 -28.13
CA GLY A 27 -13.39 -15.02 -26.77
C GLY A 27 -13.59 -13.93 -25.72
N PHE A 28 -13.96 -12.72 -26.14
CA PHE A 28 -14.26 -11.63 -25.21
C PHE A 28 -15.30 -10.65 -25.76
N THR A 29 -15.93 -9.91 -24.84
CA THR A 29 -16.87 -8.83 -25.16
C THR A 29 -16.36 -7.49 -24.60
N ILE A 30 -16.71 -6.40 -25.27
CA ILE A 30 -16.54 -5.03 -24.80
C ILE A 30 -17.92 -4.40 -24.71
N CYS A 31 -18.30 -3.90 -23.53
CA CYS A 31 -19.62 -3.32 -23.27
C CYS A 31 -20.76 -4.24 -23.79
N GLY A 32 -20.65 -5.55 -23.55
CA GLY A 32 -21.60 -6.57 -24.01
C GLY A 32 -21.49 -6.98 -25.47
N VAL A 33 -20.71 -6.28 -26.30
CA VAL A 33 -20.55 -6.60 -27.73
C VAL A 33 -19.41 -7.57 -27.96
N GLU A 34 -19.73 -8.74 -28.56
CA GLU A 34 -18.72 -9.76 -28.90
C GLU A 34 -17.70 -9.24 -29.91
N VAL A 35 -16.43 -9.39 -29.59
CA VAL A 35 -15.32 -9.00 -30.47
C VAL A 35 -14.98 -10.15 -31.42
N ASN A 36 -14.99 -9.85 -32.72
CA ASN A 36 -14.76 -10.82 -33.77
C ASN A 36 -14.06 -10.19 -34.98
N SER A 37 -13.74 -10.99 -36.01
CA SER A 37 -13.03 -10.54 -37.20
C SER A 37 -13.78 -9.45 -38.01
N GLY A 38 -15.07 -9.26 -37.78
CA GLY A 38 -15.90 -8.25 -38.46
C GLY A 38 -15.83 -6.87 -37.80
N ASN A 39 -15.63 -6.79 -36.47
CA ASN A 39 -15.66 -5.52 -35.75
C ASN A 39 -14.31 -5.15 -35.08
N VAL A 40 -13.32 -6.02 -35.09
CA VAL A 40 -12.02 -5.84 -34.41
C VAL A 40 -11.27 -4.55 -34.83
N LYS A 41 -11.54 -4.03 -36.01
CA LYS A 41 -10.94 -2.76 -36.51
C LYS A 41 -11.73 -1.50 -36.12
N LYS A 42 -12.86 -1.68 -35.42
CA LYS A 42 -13.85 -0.64 -35.08
C LYS A 42 -14.28 -0.70 -33.62
N LEU A 43 -13.36 -1.06 -32.72
CA LEU A 43 -13.65 -1.20 -31.30
C LEU A 43 -14.07 0.12 -30.66
N ASN A 44 -13.57 1.23 -31.19
CA ASN A 44 -13.96 2.59 -30.76
C ASN A 44 -15.40 3.00 -31.19
N GLU A 45 -16.03 2.25 -32.10
CA GLU A 45 -17.41 2.46 -32.53
C GLU A 45 -18.42 1.65 -31.65
N ILE A 46 -17.93 0.79 -30.74
CA ILE A 46 -18.78 0.03 -29.84
C ILE A 46 -19.48 0.98 -28.87
N LYS A 47 -20.80 0.85 -28.76
CA LYS A 47 -21.62 1.66 -27.85
C LYS A 47 -21.13 1.49 -26.38
N GLY A 48 -20.91 2.58 -25.69
CA GLY A 48 -20.34 2.58 -24.35
C GLY A 48 -18.81 2.73 -24.32
N VAL A 49 -18.12 2.71 -25.47
CA VAL A 49 -16.70 3.00 -25.58
C VAL A 49 -16.49 4.44 -26.02
N SER A 50 -15.63 5.16 -25.31
CA SER A 50 -15.15 6.48 -25.71
C SER A 50 -13.63 6.55 -25.63
N VAL A 51 -13.00 7.25 -26.56
CA VAL A 51 -11.56 7.39 -26.66
C VAL A 51 -11.20 8.86 -26.61
N GLY A 52 -10.39 9.25 -25.63
CA GLY A 52 -10.01 10.65 -25.38
C GLY A 52 -8.70 11.06 -26.04
N GLY A 53 -8.62 12.26 -26.61
CA GLY A 53 -7.41 12.86 -27.12
C GLY A 53 -6.64 11.99 -28.13
N SER A 54 -5.37 11.72 -27.86
CA SER A 54 -4.51 10.83 -28.66
C SER A 54 -4.63 9.35 -28.27
N GLY A 55 -5.77 8.94 -27.72
CA GLY A 55 -6.02 7.58 -27.27
C GLY A 55 -6.30 6.60 -28.41
N HIS A 56 -6.35 5.33 -28.07
CA HIS A 56 -6.74 4.25 -28.99
C HIS A 56 -7.26 3.03 -28.24
N ILE A 57 -8.02 2.21 -28.94
CA ILE A 57 -8.39 0.87 -28.54
C ILE A 57 -8.15 -0.07 -29.71
N THR A 58 -7.29 -1.05 -29.56
CA THR A 58 -6.90 -1.99 -30.62
C THR A 58 -6.74 -3.38 -30.05
N TYR A 59 -7.00 -4.39 -30.88
CA TYR A 59 -6.78 -5.80 -30.49
C TYR A 59 -5.89 -6.50 -31.52
N SER A 60 -4.88 -7.23 -31.02
CA SER A 60 -3.99 -8.09 -31.77
C SER A 60 -4.34 -9.57 -31.55
N PRO A 61 -4.94 -10.27 -32.54
CA PRO A 61 -5.25 -11.69 -32.41
C PRO A 61 -4.02 -12.60 -32.33
N GLU A 62 -2.88 -12.17 -32.79
CA GLU A 62 -1.62 -12.93 -32.80
C GLU A 62 -1.09 -13.09 -31.37
N THR A 63 -1.23 -12.08 -30.54
CA THR A 63 -0.75 -12.04 -29.14
C THR A 63 -1.88 -12.12 -28.13
N ASN A 64 -3.15 -12.21 -28.57
CA ASN A 64 -4.35 -12.12 -27.75
C ASN A 64 -4.36 -10.88 -26.83
N THR A 65 -3.95 -9.71 -27.37
CA THR A 65 -3.74 -8.48 -26.60
C THR A 65 -4.74 -7.39 -27.00
N LEU A 66 -5.51 -6.90 -26.04
CA LEU A 66 -6.29 -5.67 -26.15
C LEU A 66 -5.48 -4.52 -25.57
N SER A 67 -5.07 -3.57 -26.43
CA SER A 67 -4.34 -2.36 -26.01
C SER A 67 -5.28 -1.18 -25.94
N ILE A 68 -5.28 -0.47 -24.82
CA ILE A 68 -6.11 0.70 -24.57
C ILE A 68 -5.27 1.87 -24.05
N LYS A 69 -5.57 3.05 -24.58
CA LYS A 69 -4.96 4.31 -24.17
C LYS A 69 -6.02 5.40 -24.09
N ASN A 70 -6.17 6.01 -22.91
CA ASN A 70 -7.18 7.06 -22.67
C ASN A 70 -8.60 6.62 -23.09
N VAL A 71 -8.97 5.40 -22.72
CA VAL A 71 -10.27 4.79 -23.06
C VAL A 71 -11.18 4.80 -21.84
N SER A 72 -12.42 5.20 -22.04
CA SER A 72 -13.50 5.01 -21.07
C SER A 72 -14.51 4.01 -21.60
N MET A 73 -14.87 3.03 -20.79
CA MET A 73 -15.92 2.05 -21.06
C MET A 73 -17.05 2.22 -20.05
N GLN A 74 -18.27 2.45 -20.57
CA GLN A 74 -19.49 2.58 -19.77
C GLN A 74 -20.65 1.94 -20.53
N PRO A 75 -20.92 0.65 -20.30
CA PRO A 75 -22.02 -0.04 -20.96
C PRO A 75 -23.37 0.54 -20.54
N GLU A 76 -24.32 0.50 -21.45
CA GLU A 76 -25.71 0.82 -21.16
C GLU A 76 -26.41 -0.47 -20.70
N GLY A 77 -26.93 -0.51 -19.47
CA GLY A 77 -27.61 -1.69 -18.94
C GLY A 77 -26.75 -2.50 -17.96
N GLY A 78 -26.97 -3.81 -17.89
CA GLY A 78 -26.31 -4.73 -16.94
C GLY A 78 -25.12 -5.48 -17.52
N GLU A 79 -24.38 -4.87 -18.44
CA GLU A 79 -23.26 -5.51 -19.12
C GLU A 79 -21.91 -5.17 -18.45
N ASN A 80 -20.93 -6.07 -18.59
CA ASN A 80 -19.55 -5.79 -18.19
C ASN A 80 -18.88 -4.78 -19.14
N CYS A 81 -17.97 -3.95 -18.64
CA CYS A 81 -17.11 -3.17 -19.52
C CYS A 81 -16.22 -4.09 -20.37
N LEU A 82 -15.65 -5.11 -19.75
CA LEU A 82 -14.85 -6.15 -20.38
C LEU A 82 -15.19 -7.51 -19.79
N HIS A 83 -15.53 -8.50 -20.64
CA HIS A 83 -15.71 -9.88 -20.22
C HIS A 83 -14.90 -10.81 -21.12
N VAL A 84 -13.95 -11.53 -20.53
CA VAL A 84 -13.10 -12.50 -21.21
C VAL A 84 -13.57 -13.91 -20.83
N TYR A 85 -14.34 -14.55 -21.72
CA TYR A 85 -15.01 -15.82 -21.43
C TYR A 85 -14.31 -17.04 -22.02
N SER A 86 -13.31 -16.86 -22.89
CA SER A 86 -12.59 -17.98 -23.51
C SER A 86 -11.18 -17.55 -23.95
N ALA A 87 -10.22 -18.43 -23.74
CA ALA A 87 -8.88 -18.26 -24.29
C ALA A 87 -8.88 -18.36 -25.82
N TYR A 88 -8.30 -17.38 -26.50
CA TYR A 88 -8.10 -17.42 -27.94
C TYR A 88 -6.73 -18.02 -28.27
N LYS A 89 -6.70 -19.03 -29.15
CA LYS A 89 -5.46 -19.75 -29.52
C LYS A 89 -4.70 -20.34 -28.32
N ASN A 90 -5.36 -20.66 -27.22
CA ASN A 90 -4.74 -21.09 -25.96
C ASN A 90 -3.70 -20.10 -25.40
N LEU A 91 -3.80 -18.83 -25.75
CA LEU A 91 -2.98 -17.75 -25.21
C LEU A 91 -3.72 -17.06 -24.05
N PRO A 92 -3.02 -16.66 -22.98
CA PRO A 92 -3.62 -15.80 -21.97
C PRO A 92 -4.11 -14.49 -22.63
N PHE A 93 -5.22 -13.95 -22.13
CA PHE A 93 -5.69 -12.64 -22.58
C PHE A 93 -4.83 -11.55 -21.92
N THR A 94 -4.37 -10.59 -22.71
CA THR A 94 -3.61 -9.44 -22.19
C THR A 94 -4.38 -8.16 -22.39
N LEU A 95 -4.62 -7.42 -21.29
CA LEU A 95 -5.07 -6.04 -21.29
C LEU A 95 -3.86 -5.13 -21.11
N HIS A 96 -3.39 -4.50 -22.20
CA HIS A 96 -2.27 -3.59 -22.16
C HIS A 96 -2.73 -2.15 -21.96
N LEU A 97 -2.24 -1.50 -20.89
CA LEU A 97 -2.65 -0.18 -20.45
C LEU A 97 -1.61 0.89 -20.79
N GLU A 98 -2.04 1.96 -21.46
CA GLU A 98 -1.31 3.21 -21.60
C GLU A 98 -2.21 4.39 -21.18
N GLY A 99 -1.60 5.45 -20.65
CA GLY A 99 -2.35 6.65 -20.21
C GLY A 99 -3.40 6.36 -19.13
N LYS A 100 -4.52 7.08 -19.16
CA LYS A 100 -5.58 6.97 -18.15
C LYS A 100 -6.82 6.32 -18.73
N ASN A 101 -7.21 5.19 -18.19
CA ASN A 101 -8.36 4.41 -18.65
C ASN A 101 -9.40 4.30 -17.55
N GLN A 102 -10.66 4.14 -17.92
CA GLN A 102 -11.77 4.11 -16.97
C GLN A 102 -12.81 3.07 -17.37
N PHE A 103 -13.19 2.18 -16.41
CA PHE A 103 -14.30 1.25 -16.56
C PHE A 103 -15.37 1.59 -15.52
N ASN A 104 -16.56 1.96 -15.99
CA ASN A 104 -17.70 2.28 -15.14
C ASN A 104 -18.84 1.31 -15.44
N SER A 105 -19.23 0.49 -14.47
CA SER A 105 -20.38 -0.40 -14.59
C SER A 105 -21.26 -0.28 -13.35
N THR A 106 -22.51 0.10 -13.52
CA THR A 106 -23.44 0.27 -12.39
C THR A 106 -24.20 -1.01 -12.02
N ASN A 107 -24.40 -1.93 -12.97
CA ASN A 107 -25.28 -3.08 -12.80
C ASN A 107 -24.61 -4.44 -13.06
N ALA A 108 -23.29 -4.45 -13.25
CA ALA A 108 -22.49 -5.67 -13.43
C ALA A 108 -21.04 -5.45 -12.96
N THR A 109 -20.30 -6.54 -12.82
CA THR A 109 -18.84 -6.52 -12.68
C THR A 109 -18.20 -5.72 -13.82
N ALA A 110 -17.27 -4.83 -13.51
CA ALA A 110 -16.67 -4.02 -14.57
C ALA A 110 -15.74 -4.87 -15.47
N PHE A 111 -14.91 -5.72 -14.87
CA PHE A 111 -14.05 -6.63 -15.61
C PHE A 111 -14.21 -8.05 -15.10
N TRP A 112 -14.75 -8.94 -15.93
CA TRP A 112 -14.89 -10.36 -15.62
C TRP A 112 -13.97 -11.20 -16.51
N THR A 113 -13.21 -12.13 -15.92
CA THR A 113 -12.39 -13.08 -16.67
C THR A 113 -12.58 -14.52 -16.19
N GLU A 114 -12.68 -15.43 -17.16
CA GLU A 114 -12.84 -16.87 -16.97
C GLU A 114 -11.62 -17.68 -17.43
N CYS A 115 -10.57 -17.02 -17.90
CA CYS A 115 -9.32 -17.64 -18.33
C CYS A 115 -8.11 -16.81 -17.91
N ASP A 116 -6.93 -17.40 -18.02
CA ASP A 116 -5.69 -16.71 -17.66
C ASP A 116 -5.60 -15.35 -18.33
N THR A 117 -5.44 -14.33 -17.51
CA THR A 117 -5.49 -12.95 -17.93
C THR A 117 -4.33 -12.16 -17.31
N ARG A 118 -3.73 -11.28 -18.11
CA ARG A 118 -2.73 -10.33 -17.67
C ARG A 118 -3.23 -8.90 -17.88
N ILE A 119 -3.06 -8.06 -16.88
CA ILE A 119 -3.22 -6.60 -16.97
C ILE A 119 -1.82 -6.03 -16.81
N GLU A 120 -1.32 -5.33 -17.83
CA GLU A 120 0.05 -4.84 -17.82
C GLU A 120 0.19 -3.47 -18.51
N GLY A 121 1.38 -2.89 -18.43
CA GLY A 121 1.73 -1.64 -19.11
C GLY A 121 1.93 -0.47 -18.15
N SER A 122 2.34 0.68 -18.68
CA SER A 122 2.67 1.86 -17.86
C SER A 122 1.44 2.74 -17.50
N GLY A 123 0.25 2.32 -17.92
CA GLY A 123 -0.99 3.09 -17.76
C GLY A 123 -1.67 2.89 -16.42
N GLU A 124 -2.75 3.64 -16.26
CA GLU A 124 -3.65 3.62 -15.11
C GLU A 124 -5.03 3.11 -15.57
N LEU A 125 -5.67 2.28 -14.73
CA LEU A 125 -7.06 1.88 -14.93
C LEU A 125 -7.84 2.20 -13.66
N PHE A 126 -8.83 3.07 -13.80
CA PHE A 126 -9.81 3.38 -12.77
C PHE A 126 -11.08 2.56 -13.00
N ILE A 127 -11.52 1.82 -11.98
CA ILE A 127 -12.73 1.02 -12.01
C ILE A 127 -13.70 1.52 -10.96
N ARG A 128 -14.93 1.85 -11.37
CA ARG A 128 -16.03 2.14 -10.47
C ARG A 128 -17.23 1.26 -10.80
N THR A 129 -17.78 0.59 -9.78
CA THR A 129 -18.90 -0.34 -9.96
C THR A 129 -19.69 -0.51 -8.67
N ASN A 130 -20.93 -1.00 -8.81
CA ASN A 130 -21.74 -1.47 -7.70
C ASN A 130 -21.60 -2.98 -7.45
N TYR A 131 -20.78 -3.68 -8.20
CA TYR A 131 -20.48 -5.13 -8.16
C TYR A 131 -18.97 -5.33 -7.94
N PRO A 132 -18.44 -6.55 -7.98
CA PRO A 132 -16.99 -6.72 -7.98
C PRO A 132 -16.32 -5.88 -9.08
N GLY A 133 -15.25 -5.19 -8.75
CA GLY A 133 -14.50 -4.41 -9.73
C GLY A 133 -13.88 -5.30 -10.80
N ILE A 134 -13.09 -6.28 -10.36
CA ILE A 134 -12.54 -7.36 -11.19
C ILE A 134 -12.99 -8.69 -10.60
N PHE A 135 -13.59 -9.55 -11.40
CA PHE A 135 -14.02 -10.89 -11.01
C PHE A 135 -13.29 -11.97 -11.81
N VAL A 136 -12.67 -12.90 -11.10
CA VAL A 136 -11.91 -14.01 -11.68
C VAL A 136 -12.62 -15.32 -11.36
N SER A 137 -13.09 -16.02 -12.38
CA SER A 137 -13.78 -17.29 -12.21
C SER A 137 -12.99 -18.45 -12.80
N ASN A 138 -13.56 -19.65 -12.70
CA ASN A 138 -12.90 -20.90 -13.06
C ASN A 138 -11.57 -21.07 -12.29
N ASN A 139 -10.59 -21.74 -12.85
CA ASN A 139 -9.25 -21.88 -12.26
C ASN A 139 -8.25 -20.90 -12.89
N ALA A 140 -8.74 -19.73 -13.31
CA ALA A 140 -7.95 -18.75 -14.02
C ALA A 140 -6.95 -18.04 -13.11
N THR A 141 -5.83 -17.62 -13.70
CA THR A 141 -4.83 -16.77 -13.06
C THR A 141 -4.98 -15.35 -13.57
N LEU A 142 -5.21 -14.40 -12.65
CA LEU A 142 -5.08 -12.97 -12.93
C LEU A 142 -3.69 -12.49 -12.55
N THR A 143 -2.92 -12.00 -13.51
CA THR A 143 -1.63 -11.33 -13.28
C THR A 143 -1.78 -9.83 -13.50
N ILE A 144 -1.38 -9.02 -12.52
CA ILE A 144 -1.35 -7.55 -12.62
C ILE A 144 0.10 -7.12 -12.52
N GLU A 145 0.64 -6.52 -13.60
CA GLU A 145 2.07 -6.25 -13.72
C GLU A 145 2.37 -4.87 -14.30
N ASP A 146 3.34 -4.16 -13.70
CA ASP A 146 3.89 -2.88 -14.17
C ASP A 146 2.87 -1.74 -14.38
N CYS A 147 1.63 -1.86 -13.87
CA CYS A 147 0.55 -0.89 -14.05
C CYS A 147 0.01 -0.34 -12.74
N SER A 148 -0.94 0.59 -12.82
CA SER A 148 -1.65 1.13 -11.66
C SER A 148 -3.14 0.90 -11.79
N LEU A 149 -3.76 0.34 -10.74
CA LEU A 149 -5.21 0.13 -10.67
C LEU A 149 -5.80 0.91 -9.49
N GLU A 150 -6.93 1.55 -9.71
CA GLU A 150 -7.77 2.10 -8.66
C GLU A 150 -9.18 1.54 -8.81
N ILE A 151 -9.63 0.78 -7.81
CA ILE A 151 -10.86 0.01 -7.88
C ILE A 151 -11.74 0.37 -6.71
N VAL A 152 -12.93 0.90 -7.02
CA VAL A 152 -13.92 1.30 -6.03
C VAL A 152 -15.24 0.60 -6.32
N SER A 153 -15.66 -0.28 -5.41
CA SER A 153 -16.93 -0.98 -5.43
C SER A 153 -17.82 -0.41 -4.31
N GLU A 154 -18.84 0.36 -4.68
CA GLU A 154 -19.69 1.10 -3.73
C GLU A 154 -21.16 0.80 -3.97
N THR A 155 -21.83 0.14 -3.04
CA THR A 155 -23.30 -0.03 -3.06
C THR A 155 -23.85 -0.47 -1.70
N ASP A 156 -25.17 -0.47 -1.56
CA ASP A 156 -25.89 -0.98 -0.39
C ASP A 156 -26.32 -2.46 -0.49
N GLY A 157 -25.95 -3.22 -1.57
CA GLY A 157 -26.31 -4.64 -1.83
C GLY A 157 -25.25 -5.67 -1.40
N ASP A 158 -25.46 -6.96 -1.70
CA ASP A 158 -24.56 -8.08 -1.36
C ASP A 158 -23.43 -8.29 -2.40
N GLY A 159 -22.32 -8.92 -2.00
CA GLY A 159 -21.29 -9.46 -2.91
C GLY A 159 -20.31 -8.46 -3.48
N ARG A 160 -19.69 -7.65 -2.63
CA ARG A 160 -18.80 -6.57 -3.05
C ARG A 160 -17.36 -6.87 -2.80
N ALA A 161 -16.60 -6.67 -3.84
CA ALA A 161 -15.16 -6.76 -3.75
C ALA A 161 -14.50 -5.78 -4.72
N GLY A 162 -13.30 -5.34 -4.38
CA GLY A 162 -12.46 -4.68 -5.36
C GLY A 162 -11.97 -5.69 -6.40
N ILE A 163 -11.24 -6.71 -5.98
CA ILE A 163 -10.79 -7.84 -6.81
C ILE A 163 -11.24 -9.13 -6.14
N ASP A 164 -12.04 -9.92 -6.85
CA ASP A 164 -12.72 -11.09 -6.35
C ASP A 164 -12.38 -12.36 -7.14
N GLY A 165 -12.09 -13.46 -6.43
CA GLY A 165 -11.99 -14.79 -6.97
C GLY A 165 -13.25 -15.62 -6.67
N LEU A 166 -13.73 -16.40 -7.62
CA LEU A 166 -14.89 -17.28 -7.43
C LEU A 166 -14.57 -18.40 -6.42
N TRP A 167 -15.35 -18.49 -5.37
CA TRP A 167 -15.05 -19.29 -4.17
C TRP A 167 -15.12 -20.82 -4.35
N ASP A 168 -15.93 -21.30 -5.26
CA ASP A 168 -16.09 -22.73 -5.55
C ASP A 168 -15.08 -23.25 -6.60
N THR A 169 -14.18 -22.38 -7.06
CA THR A 169 -13.11 -22.69 -8.01
C THR A 169 -11.73 -22.39 -7.41
N GLN A 170 -10.66 -22.48 -8.18
CA GLN A 170 -9.28 -22.26 -7.72
C GLN A 170 -8.59 -21.11 -8.45
N PRO A 171 -9.18 -19.90 -8.48
CA PRO A 171 -8.55 -18.76 -9.13
C PRO A 171 -7.29 -18.32 -8.37
N LYS A 172 -6.33 -17.74 -9.10
CA LYS A 172 -5.07 -17.23 -8.54
C LYS A 172 -4.89 -15.77 -8.87
N LEU A 173 -4.30 -15.03 -7.93
CA LEU A 173 -3.93 -13.62 -8.12
C LEU A 173 -2.42 -13.44 -7.97
N VAL A 174 -1.79 -12.83 -8.97
CA VAL A 174 -0.37 -12.51 -8.98
C VAL A 174 -0.21 -11.01 -9.22
N ILE A 175 0.40 -10.30 -8.29
CA ILE A 175 0.66 -8.86 -8.36
C ILE A 175 2.17 -8.66 -8.45
N LYS A 176 2.66 -8.05 -9.55
CA LYS A 176 4.08 -7.85 -9.80
C LYS A 176 4.38 -6.39 -10.11
N ASN A 177 5.22 -5.76 -9.31
CA ASN A 177 5.66 -4.37 -9.56
C ASN A 177 4.50 -3.43 -9.94
N ALA A 178 3.34 -3.59 -9.29
CA ALA A 178 2.11 -2.85 -9.58
C ALA A 178 1.66 -2.04 -8.36
N SER A 179 0.96 -0.94 -8.60
CA SER A 179 0.28 -0.16 -7.58
C SER A 179 -1.22 -0.40 -7.65
N ILE A 180 -1.83 -0.82 -6.56
CA ILE A 180 -3.27 -1.11 -6.50
C ILE A 180 -3.88 -0.39 -5.31
N TYR A 181 -4.93 0.37 -5.55
CA TYR A 181 -5.87 0.79 -4.53
C TYR A 181 -7.19 0.07 -4.78
N ALA A 182 -7.66 -0.67 -3.80
CA ALA A 182 -8.92 -1.38 -3.87
C ALA A 182 -9.77 -1.07 -2.64
N LYS A 183 -11.03 -0.70 -2.86
CA LYS A 183 -11.99 -0.41 -1.81
C LYS A 183 -13.32 -1.04 -2.13
N ALA A 184 -13.93 -1.65 -1.12
CA ALA A 184 -15.30 -2.13 -1.17
C ALA A 184 -16.07 -1.60 0.04
N THR A 185 -17.28 -1.08 -0.20
CA THR A 185 -18.16 -0.58 0.86
C THR A 185 -19.47 -1.35 0.87
N GLY A 186 -20.07 -1.54 2.02
CA GLY A 186 -21.35 -2.23 2.15
C GLY A 186 -21.74 -2.55 3.59
N SER A 187 -22.94 -3.13 3.76
CA SER A 187 -23.43 -3.59 5.05
C SER A 187 -22.87 -4.98 5.41
N ASP A 188 -22.60 -5.20 6.68
CA ASP A 188 -21.93 -6.40 7.24
C ASP A 188 -22.81 -7.68 7.25
N ASP A 189 -24.05 -7.66 6.72
CA ASP A 189 -25.07 -8.63 7.11
C ASP A 189 -25.05 -9.98 6.37
N ARG A 190 -24.33 -10.17 5.24
CA ARG A 190 -24.36 -11.46 4.51
C ARG A 190 -23.08 -11.93 3.82
N ALA A 191 -22.32 -11.07 3.23
CA ALA A 191 -20.96 -11.32 2.76
C ALA A 191 -20.17 -10.04 2.99
N TYR A 192 -19.19 -10.09 3.88
CA TYR A 192 -18.37 -8.93 4.17
C TYR A 192 -17.85 -8.30 2.88
N PRO A 193 -17.97 -6.97 2.72
CA PRO A 193 -17.23 -6.32 1.68
C PRO A 193 -15.74 -6.54 1.93
N TYR A 194 -14.97 -6.81 0.89
CA TYR A 194 -13.52 -6.93 0.97
C TYR A 194 -12.84 -6.32 -0.25
N ALA A 195 -11.67 -5.75 -0.02
CA ALA A 195 -10.93 -5.11 -1.10
C ALA A 195 -10.35 -6.13 -2.09
N ILE A 196 -9.69 -7.18 -1.59
CA ILE A 196 -9.04 -8.22 -2.41
C ILE A 196 -9.16 -9.56 -1.71
N GLY A 197 -9.73 -10.57 -2.38
CA GLY A 197 -9.86 -11.90 -1.79
C GLY A 197 -10.62 -12.92 -2.63
N GLY A 198 -10.91 -14.07 -2.03
CA GLY A 198 -11.61 -15.19 -2.69
C GLY A 198 -10.70 -16.08 -3.54
N PHE A 199 -9.38 -15.94 -3.47
CA PHE A 199 -8.44 -16.68 -4.31
C PHE A 199 -7.90 -17.95 -3.63
N GLU A 200 -7.55 -18.94 -4.42
CA GLU A 200 -6.79 -20.11 -3.97
C GLU A 200 -5.39 -19.68 -3.51
N SER A 201 -4.77 -18.75 -4.23
CA SER A 201 -3.51 -18.16 -3.83
C SER A 201 -3.40 -16.71 -4.27
N ILE A 202 -2.77 -15.88 -3.41
CA ILE A 202 -2.39 -14.51 -3.70
C ILE A 202 -0.88 -14.42 -3.56
N SER A 203 -0.19 -13.88 -4.57
CA SER A 203 1.24 -13.56 -4.48
C SER A 203 1.53 -12.10 -4.83
N ILE A 204 2.45 -11.47 -4.10
CA ILE A 204 2.85 -10.09 -4.29
C ILE A 204 4.39 -10.06 -4.44
N GLU A 205 4.86 -9.65 -5.63
CA GLU A 205 6.26 -9.59 -6.01
C GLU A 205 6.66 -8.15 -6.37
N ARG A 206 7.76 -7.64 -5.81
CA ARG A 206 8.25 -6.27 -6.03
C ARG A 206 7.23 -5.15 -5.72
N SER A 207 6.19 -5.51 -4.98
CA SER A 207 5.19 -4.61 -4.39
C SER A 207 5.03 -4.97 -2.91
N VAL A 208 4.34 -4.14 -2.14
CA VAL A 208 4.08 -4.39 -0.73
C VAL A 208 2.74 -3.76 -0.33
N ILE A 209 2.03 -4.38 0.61
CA ILE A 209 0.81 -3.81 1.19
C ILE A 209 1.24 -2.65 2.10
N THR A 210 0.77 -1.44 1.80
CA THR A 210 1.10 -0.23 2.55
C THR A 210 -0.06 0.30 3.39
N GLN A 211 -1.29 -0.16 3.10
CA GLN A 211 -2.48 0.21 3.87
C GLN A 211 -3.53 -0.91 3.80
N PRO A 212 -4.16 -1.30 4.95
CA PRO A 212 -3.81 -0.87 6.30
C PRO A 212 -2.39 -1.30 6.71
N SER A 213 -1.74 -0.53 7.56
CA SER A 213 -0.47 -0.98 8.16
C SER A 213 -0.69 -2.29 8.91
N ASN A 214 0.20 -3.26 8.76
CA ASN A 214 0.10 -4.62 9.28
C ASN A 214 -1.01 -5.48 8.63
N ALA A 215 -1.49 -5.12 7.44
CA ALA A 215 -2.28 -6.05 6.65
C ALA A 215 -1.38 -7.10 5.98
N GLU A 216 -1.87 -8.33 5.89
CA GLU A 216 -1.12 -9.47 5.36
C GLU A 216 -2.01 -10.37 4.49
N ILE A 217 -1.39 -11.26 3.72
CA ILE A 217 -2.12 -12.31 3.03
C ILE A 217 -2.44 -13.39 4.06
N GLY A 218 -3.71 -13.69 4.24
CA GLY A 218 -4.17 -14.72 5.17
C GLY A 218 -5.38 -15.48 4.64
N SER A 219 -5.73 -16.56 5.32
CA SER A 219 -6.89 -17.39 4.96
C SER A 219 -8.12 -16.98 5.77
N TYR A 220 -9.26 -16.93 5.10
CA TYR A 220 -10.57 -16.73 5.74
C TYR A 220 -11.60 -17.72 5.16
N THR A 221 -12.51 -18.19 6.02
CA THR A 221 -13.52 -19.16 5.64
C THR A 221 -14.90 -18.52 5.68
N PHE A 222 -15.55 -18.40 4.52
CA PHE A 222 -17.00 -18.22 4.43
C PHE A 222 -17.65 -19.60 4.21
N SER A 223 -17.96 -19.97 2.98
CA SER A 223 -18.35 -21.35 2.63
C SER A 223 -17.14 -22.22 2.24
N TYR A 224 -16.08 -21.59 1.77
CA TYR A 224 -14.80 -22.20 1.40
C TYR A 224 -13.66 -21.40 2.04
N THR A 225 -12.55 -22.07 2.36
CA THR A 225 -11.34 -21.40 2.83
C THR A 225 -10.56 -20.85 1.64
N LYS A 226 -10.38 -19.54 1.60
CA LYS A 226 -9.67 -18.82 0.53
C LYS A 226 -8.70 -17.79 1.09
N GLN A 227 -7.79 -17.30 0.25
CA GLN A 227 -6.89 -16.23 0.61
C GLN A 227 -7.50 -14.85 0.35
N PHE A 228 -7.19 -13.96 1.27
CA PHE A 228 -7.61 -12.55 1.30
C PHE A 228 -6.44 -11.67 1.75
N ILE A 229 -6.52 -10.38 1.46
CA ILE A 229 -5.75 -9.41 2.22
C ILE A 229 -6.49 -9.16 3.53
N MET A 230 -5.84 -9.53 4.64
CA MET A 230 -6.40 -9.55 5.99
C MET A 230 -5.93 -8.37 6.82
N TYR A 231 -6.80 -7.85 7.66
CA TYR A 231 -6.45 -6.88 8.69
C TYR A 231 -7.22 -7.19 9.98
N ARG A 232 -6.50 -7.35 11.11
CA ARG A 232 -7.09 -7.70 12.42
C ARG A 232 -7.98 -8.95 12.35
N ASN A 233 -7.50 -10.01 11.71
CA ASN A 233 -8.18 -11.31 11.55
C ASN A 233 -9.48 -11.26 10.72
N LYS A 234 -9.71 -10.21 9.94
CA LYS A 234 -10.84 -10.09 8.99
C LYS A 234 -10.34 -9.66 7.61
N PRO A 235 -11.05 -9.99 6.54
CA PRO A 235 -10.77 -9.42 5.23
C PRO A 235 -10.80 -7.88 5.27
N ALA A 236 -9.79 -7.23 4.72
CA ALA A 236 -9.71 -5.78 4.68
C ALA A 236 -10.68 -5.21 3.63
N THR A 237 -11.43 -4.17 3.97
CA THR A 237 -12.37 -3.50 3.07
C THR A 237 -11.73 -2.42 2.20
N GLU A 238 -10.54 -1.98 2.58
CA GLU A 238 -9.76 -1.00 1.86
C GLU A 238 -8.28 -1.39 1.92
N VAL A 239 -7.64 -1.50 0.78
CA VAL A 239 -6.25 -1.96 0.63
C VAL A 239 -5.50 -1.06 -0.34
N ARG A 240 -4.27 -0.70 0.03
CA ARG A 240 -3.29 -0.12 -0.87
C ARG A 240 -2.07 -1.03 -0.96
N ILE A 241 -1.67 -1.32 -2.17
CA ILE A 241 -0.44 -2.02 -2.52
C ILE A 241 0.38 -1.06 -3.37
N ASP A 242 1.63 -0.81 -3.01
CA ASP A 242 2.51 0.08 -3.76
C ASP A 242 3.74 -0.67 -4.25
N ARG A 243 4.31 -0.22 -5.38
CA ARG A 243 5.59 -0.74 -5.88
C ARG A 243 6.68 -0.44 -4.87
N LYS A 244 7.53 -1.40 -4.57
CA LYS A 244 8.69 -1.17 -3.68
C LYS A 244 9.60 -0.03 -4.17
N SER A 245 9.74 0.12 -5.49
CA SER A 245 10.51 1.21 -6.11
C SER A 245 9.90 2.61 -5.94
N ASP A 246 8.65 2.70 -5.52
CA ASP A 246 7.95 3.97 -5.31
C ASP A 246 7.95 4.42 -3.84
N LEU A 247 8.44 3.55 -2.93
CA LEU A 247 8.50 3.84 -1.50
C LEU A 247 9.80 4.56 -1.13
N TYR A 248 9.69 5.44 -0.16
CA TYR A 248 10.84 6.06 0.50
C TYR A 248 11.18 5.39 1.85
N ASN A 249 10.56 4.23 2.12
CA ASN A 249 10.80 3.38 3.28
C ASN A 249 10.54 4.05 4.64
N PHE A 250 9.69 5.05 4.67
CA PHE A 250 9.16 5.60 5.91
C PHE A 250 7.68 5.97 5.79
N SER A 251 7.05 6.15 6.94
CA SER A 251 5.65 6.59 7.02
C SER A 251 5.49 7.76 7.99
N ILE A 252 4.46 8.57 7.76
CA ILE A 252 4.03 9.66 8.64
C ILE A 252 2.60 9.36 9.09
N CYS A 253 2.36 9.35 10.41
CA CYS A 253 1.06 9.04 11.01
C CYS A 253 0.42 7.75 10.46
N GLY A 254 1.27 6.74 10.15
CA GLY A 254 0.86 5.45 9.59
C GLY A 254 0.61 5.44 8.08
N VAL A 255 0.83 6.54 7.37
CA VAL A 255 0.73 6.62 5.90
C VAL A 255 2.11 6.51 5.28
N ALA A 256 2.34 5.49 4.45
CA ALA A 256 3.62 5.33 3.74
C ALA A 256 3.91 6.52 2.82
N VAL A 257 5.13 7.03 2.87
CA VAL A 257 5.58 8.09 1.96
C VAL A 257 6.11 7.49 0.68
N THR A 258 5.54 7.95 -0.43
CA THR A 258 5.77 7.42 -1.77
C THR A 258 6.03 8.56 -2.75
N LYS A 259 6.50 8.24 -3.96
CA LYS A 259 6.62 9.23 -5.05
C LYS A 259 5.32 9.98 -5.37
N LYS A 260 4.15 9.39 -5.03
CA LYS A 260 2.83 9.99 -5.30
C LYS A 260 2.39 11.03 -4.27
N ASN A 261 2.90 10.95 -3.03
CA ASN A 261 2.45 11.82 -1.94
C ASN A 261 3.57 12.62 -1.25
N ALA A 262 4.82 12.44 -1.63
CA ALA A 262 5.95 13.14 -1.02
C ALA A 262 5.91 14.68 -1.18
N ASP A 263 5.19 15.17 -2.18
CA ASP A 263 4.92 16.60 -2.42
C ASP A 263 3.67 17.13 -1.69
N LYS A 264 2.97 16.27 -0.94
CA LYS A 264 1.68 16.55 -0.27
C LYS A 264 1.64 15.99 1.15
N LEU A 265 2.75 16.05 1.86
CA LEU A 265 2.85 15.51 3.23
C LEU A 265 1.93 16.24 4.21
N ASP A 266 1.64 17.51 3.95
CA ASP A 266 0.68 18.35 4.68
C ASP A 266 -0.77 17.85 4.58
N LYS A 267 -1.10 17.00 3.61
CA LYS A 267 -2.42 16.40 3.42
C LYS A 267 -2.58 15.05 4.12
N ILE A 268 -1.53 14.51 4.71
CA ILE A 268 -1.60 13.26 5.46
C ILE A 268 -2.44 13.48 6.73
N SER A 269 -3.40 12.58 6.96
CA SER A 269 -4.25 12.63 8.16
C SER A 269 -3.41 12.49 9.43
N GLY A 270 -3.53 13.45 10.33
CA GLY A 270 -2.72 13.54 11.56
C GLY A 270 -1.56 14.52 11.46
N VAL A 271 -1.32 15.11 10.29
CA VAL A 271 -0.39 16.23 10.11
C VAL A 271 -1.15 17.54 10.24
N SER A 272 -0.66 18.46 11.06
CA SER A 272 -1.09 19.85 11.12
C SER A 272 0.12 20.77 11.13
N ILE A 273 -0.02 21.91 10.48
CA ILE A 273 1.07 22.88 10.29
C ILE A 273 0.58 24.23 10.75
N GLU A 274 1.35 24.93 11.59
CA GLU A 274 1.06 26.29 11.99
C GLU A 274 1.45 27.31 10.92
N ASP A 275 0.98 28.55 11.04
CA ASP A 275 1.25 29.61 10.05
C ASP A 275 2.75 29.82 9.86
N GLY A 276 3.20 29.73 8.61
CA GLY A 276 4.61 29.84 8.24
C GLY A 276 5.43 28.56 8.41
N GLY A 277 4.81 27.49 8.89
CA GLY A 277 5.41 26.16 8.99
C GLY A 277 5.43 25.39 7.68
N TYR A 278 6.12 24.27 7.66
CA TYR A 278 6.17 23.36 6.51
C TYR A 278 6.60 21.95 6.88
N ILE A 279 6.26 21.01 6.01
CA ILE A 279 6.76 19.65 6.01
C ILE A 279 7.14 19.27 4.58
N THR A 280 8.39 18.91 4.33
CA THR A 280 8.91 18.58 3.00
C THR A 280 9.90 17.41 3.07
N TYR A 281 9.99 16.64 2.00
CA TYR A 281 10.93 15.53 1.91
C TYR A 281 11.82 15.65 0.67
N SER A 282 13.12 15.43 0.86
CA SER A 282 14.17 15.45 -0.17
C SER A 282 14.74 14.03 -0.36
N PRO A 283 14.34 13.29 -1.42
CA PRO A 283 14.77 11.91 -1.64
C PRO A 283 16.28 11.75 -1.93
N GLU A 284 16.94 12.79 -2.42
CA GLU A 284 18.36 12.76 -2.76
C GLU A 284 19.24 12.67 -1.51
N SER A 285 18.83 13.36 -0.45
CA SER A 285 19.52 13.38 0.86
C SER A 285 18.83 12.53 1.92
N ASN A 286 17.69 11.88 1.58
CA ASN A 286 16.84 11.16 2.52
C ASN A 286 16.41 12.00 3.73
N THR A 287 16.09 13.29 3.51
CA THR A 287 15.82 14.28 4.56
C THR A 287 14.37 14.70 4.61
N LEU A 288 13.73 14.48 5.76
CA LEU A 288 12.43 15.06 6.10
C LEU A 288 12.67 16.37 6.89
N LYS A 289 12.25 17.50 6.32
CA LYS A 289 12.33 18.81 6.98
C LYS A 289 10.98 19.20 7.52
N ILE A 290 10.95 19.63 8.77
CA ILE A 290 9.74 20.11 9.43
C ILE A 290 9.99 21.42 10.15
N LYS A 291 8.99 22.30 10.12
CA LYS A 291 8.95 23.55 10.86
C LYS A 291 7.53 23.81 11.34
N ASP A 292 7.36 24.04 12.64
CA ASP A 292 6.09 24.36 13.27
C ASP A 292 5.00 23.33 12.90
N VAL A 293 5.35 22.03 13.02
CA VAL A 293 4.51 20.88 12.62
C VAL A 293 4.07 20.09 13.84
N ALA A 294 2.78 19.76 13.89
CA ALA A 294 2.27 18.76 14.83
C ALA A 294 1.88 17.48 14.10
N LEU A 295 2.41 16.35 14.58
CA LEU A 295 2.07 15.00 14.14
C LEU A 295 1.29 14.29 15.24
N LYS A 296 0.07 13.86 14.91
CA LYS A 296 -0.79 13.11 15.81
C LYS A 296 -1.12 11.75 15.21
N ALA A 297 -0.45 10.72 15.69
CA ALA A 297 -0.74 9.36 15.26
C ALA A 297 -2.10 8.90 15.80
N LYS A 298 -2.80 8.06 15.03
CA LYS A 298 -3.99 7.34 15.50
C LYS A 298 -3.57 6.33 16.57
N THR A 299 -4.53 5.80 17.32
CA THR A 299 -4.33 4.84 18.43
C THR A 299 -3.45 3.62 18.11
N THR A 300 -3.09 3.39 16.87
CA THR A 300 -2.33 2.22 16.40
C THR A 300 -1.22 2.61 15.43
N GLY A 301 -0.48 3.70 15.66
CA GLY A 301 0.56 4.11 14.72
C GLY A 301 1.64 5.02 15.33
N TYR A 302 2.76 5.07 14.66
CA TYR A 302 3.86 5.99 14.92
C TYR A 302 3.59 7.34 14.26
N CYS A 303 4.14 8.44 14.79
CA CYS A 303 4.18 9.72 14.05
C CYS A 303 5.15 9.62 12.87
N ILE A 304 6.35 9.08 13.12
CA ILE A 304 7.34 8.75 12.08
C ILE A 304 7.81 7.32 12.32
N HIS A 305 7.72 6.48 11.29
CA HIS A 305 8.28 5.13 11.28
C HIS A 305 9.20 4.99 10.07
N VAL A 306 10.48 4.75 10.32
CA VAL A 306 11.48 4.47 9.27
C VAL A 306 11.74 2.97 9.26
N SER A 307 11.23 2.27 8.25
CA SER A 307 11.16 0.82 8.21
C SER A 307 12.40 0.14 7.63
N ASP A 308 13.13 0.82 6.73
CA ASP A 308 14.30 0.28 6.05
C ASP A 308 15.16 1.40 5.45
N ARG A 309 16.39 1.09 5.06
CA ARG A 309 17.31 2.04 4.42
C ARG A 309 16.80 2.44 3.03
N TYR A 310 16.85 3.73 2.74
CA TYR A 310 16.61 4.27 1.42
C TYR A 310 17.94 4.73 0.81
N LYS A 311 18.34 4.18 -0.34
CA LYS A 311 19.63 4.48 -1.03
C LYS A 311 20.88 4.34 -0.15
N ALA A 312 20.85 3.46 0.85
CA ALA A 312 21.94 3.30 1.84
C ALA A 312 22.32 4.60 2.60
N LEU A 313 21.42 5.59 2.66
CA LEU A 313 21.59 6.83 3.39
C LEU A 313 20.90 6.73 4.77
N PRO A 314 21.43 7.39 5.81
CA PRO A 314 20.69 7.57 7.05
C PRO A 314 19.42 8.39 6.77
N PHE A 315 18.38 8.18 7.59
CA PHE A 315 17.22 9.05 7.55
C PHE A 315 17.50 10.31 8.36
N ILE A 316 17.30 11.49 7.78
CA ILE A 316 17.52 12.77 8.45
C ILE A 316 16.17 13.40 8.75
N LEU A 317 15.90 13.68 10.03
CA LEU A 317 14.81 14.52 10.49
C LEU A 317 15.39 15.90 10.85
N GLN A 318 15.26 16.86 9.94
CA GLN A 318 15.70 18.22 10.16
C GLN A 318 14.57 19.05 10.77
N ILE A 319 14.77 19.59 11.97
CA ILE A 319 13.75 20.32 12.71
C ILE A 319 14.09 21.82 12.83
N GLU A 320 13.09 22.66 12.55
CA GLU A 320 13.11 24.11 12.75
C GLU A 320 11.85 24.52 13.51
N GLY A 321 11.86 25.62 14.23
CA GLY A 321 10.70 26.09 15.00
C GLY A 321 10.25 25.12 16.09
N ASP A 322 8.96 25.14 16.42
CA ASP A 322 8.36 24.33 17.50
C ASP A 322 7.52 23.18 16.94
N ASN A 323 7.98 21.95 17.13
CA ASN A 323 7.30 20.77 16.59
C ASN A 323 6.74 19.89 17.72
N GLN A 324 5.62 19.20 17.47
CA GLN A 324 4.93 18.38 18.45
C GLN A 324 4.55 17.02 17.88
N PHE A 325 5.00 15.93 18.53
CA PHE A 325 4.64 14.58 18.16
C PHE A 325 3.86 13.90 19.28
N ASN A 326 2.70 13.37 18.94
CA ASN A 326 1.83 12.68 19.90
C ASN A 326 1.39 11.32 19.36
N SER A 327 1.68 10.26 20.10
CA SER A 327 1.20 8.91 19.83
C SER A 327 0.78 8.23 21.16
N PRO A 328 -0.53 7.95 21.36
CA PRO A 328 -1.01 7.47 22.66
C PRO A 328 -0.50 6.08 23.06
N LYS A 329 -0.17 5.19 22.13
CA LYS A 329 0.14 3.77 22.40
C LYS A 329 1.42 3.23 21.78
N TYR A 330 2.09 4.02 20.97
CA TYR A 330 3.31 3.61 20.27
C TYR A 330 4.36 4.71 20.35
N ALA A 331 5.61 4.37 20.11
CA ALA A 331 6.66 5.37 20.02
C ALA A 331 6.32 6.42 18.94
N PRO A 332 6.26 7.73 19.23
CA PRO A 332 6.12 8.73 18.17
C PRO A 332 7.17 8.61 17.09
N ILE A 333 8.41 8.28 17.44
CA ILE A 333 9.47 7.98 16.47
C ILE A 333 9.95 6.55 16.68
N TYR A 334 9.88 5.74 15.61
CA TYR A 334 10.46 4.41 15.56
C TYR A 334 11.31 4.25 14.30
N THR A 335 12.56 3.83 14.46
CA THR A 335 13.47 3.62 13.33
C THR A 335 14.16 2.27 13.39
N ARG A 336 14.34 1.65 12.22
CA ARG A 336 15.11 0.44 11.98
C ARG A 336 16.31 0.70 11.06
N THR A 337 16.74 1.94 10.94
CA THR A 337 17.90 2.39 10.16
C THR A 337 18.56 3.56 10.86
N ASP A 338 19.81 3.79 10.54
CA ASP A 338 20.52 4.96 11.06
C ASP A 338 19.70 6.24 10.85
N MET A 339 19.56 7.03 11.91
CA MET A 339 18.74 8.23 11.91
C MET A 339 19.47 9.39 12.57
N ASN A 340 19.41 10.55 11.90
CA ASN A 340 19.86 11.81 12.48
C ASN A 340 18.64 12.70 12.76
N ILE A 341 18.55 13.23 13.97
CA ILE A 341 17.63 14.33 14.32
C ILE A 341 18.50 15.56 14.53
N GLU A 342 18.35 16.57 13.68
CA GLU A 342 19.23 17.72 13.65
C GLU A 342 18.48 19.03 13.38
N GLY A 343 19.12 20.16 13.65
CA GLY A 343 18.59 21.49 13.32
C GLY A 343 18.44 22.37 14.55
N THR A 344 17.94 23.57 14.35
CA THR A 344 17.88 24.62 15.42
C THR A 344 16.52 24.64 16.14
N GLY A 345 15.61 23.72 15.79
CA GLY A 345 14.27 23.71 16.33
C GLY A 345 14.11 22.93 17.63
N LYS A 346 12.89 22.94 18.11
CA LYS A 346 12.45 22.17 19.26
C LYS A 346 11.48 21.07 18.81
N LEU A 347 11.61 19.88 19.42
CA LEU A 347 10.69 18.78 19.25
C LEU A 347 10.13 18.35 20.62
N SER A 348 8.84 18.51 20.82
CA SER A 348 8.11 18.05 22.00
C SER A 348 7.39 16.74 21.71
N ILE A 349 7.69 15.69 22.45
CA ILE A 349 7.13 14.34 22.30
C ILE A 349 6.28 14.00 23.53
N SER A 350 5.05 13.58 23.29
CA SER A 350 4.14 13.06 24.31
C SER A 350 3.60 11.69 23.90
N THR A 351 3.72 10.70 24.79
CA THR A 351 3.33 9.33 24.49
C THR A 351 2.92 8.58 25.76
N GLY A 352 2.07 7.56 25.61
CA GLY A 352 1.77 6.55 26.62
C GLY A 352 2.63 5.28 26.46
N SER A 353 3.81 5.35 25.80
CA SER A 353 4.71 4.22 25.58
C SER A 353 6.16 4.75 25.51
N LEU A 354 6.97 4.30 24.55
CA LEU A 354 8.33 4.79 24.31
C LEU A 354 8.31 6.12 23.56
N GLY A 355 9.21 7.06 23.85
CA GLY A 355 9.30 8.34 23.14
C GLY A 355 9.97 8.21 21.77
N ILE A 356 11.26 7.88 21.77
CA ILE A 356 12.02 7.55 20.56
C ILE A 356 12.56 6.14 20.75
N SER A 357 12.24 5.24 19.83
CA SER A 357 12.68 3.85 19.87
C SER A 357 13.47 3.49 18.62
N VAL A 358 14.61 2.87 18.80
CA VAL A 358 15.45 2.35 17.71
C VAL A 358 15.65 0.84 17.84
N ALA A 359 15.85 0.16 16.72
CA ALA A 359 16.06 -1.29 16.70
C ALA A 359 16.83 -1.71 15.44
N VAL A 360 17.49 -2.89 15.51
CA VAL A 360 18.17 -3.53 14.37
C VAL A 360 19.56 -2.95 14.09
N ASP A 361 20.41 -2.85 15.14
CA ASP A 361 21.83 -2.49 15.05
C ASP A 361 22.05 -1.12 14.36
N VAL A 362 21.34 -0.11 14.82
CA VAL A 362 21.35 1.23 14.22
C VAL A 362 21.96 2.29 15.14
N THR A 363 22.39 3.39 14.54
CA THR A 363 22.85 4.58 15.25
C THR A 363 21.80 5.69 15.18
N LEU A 364 21.33 6.15 16.36
CA LEU A 364 20.57 7.38 16.49
C LEU A 364 21.52 8.51 16.85
N THR A 365 21.61 9.53 16.00
CA THR A 365 22.34 10.78 16.30
C THR A 365 21.35 11.91 16.54
N ILE A 366 21.53 12.67 17.62
CA ILE A 366 20.75 13.88 17.94
C ILE A 366 21.74 15.03 18.03
N GLU A 367 21.60 16.05 17.17
CA GLU A 367 22.60 17.09 17.00
C GLU A 367 21.98 18.48 16.84
N ASP A 368 22.55 19.48 17.54
CA ASP A 368 22.25 20.91 17.43
C ASP A 368 20.76 21.29 17.64
N CYS A 369 19.98 20.48 18.37
CA CYS A 369 18.53 20.69 18.54
C CYS A 369 18.10 20.57 20.01
N SER A 370 16.83 20.86 20.27
CA SER A 370 16.19 20.69 21.57
C SER A 370 15.08 19.64 21.50
N ILE A 371 15.09 18.65 22.38
CA ILE A 371 14.06 17.59 22.45
C ILE A 371 13.52 17.48 23.86
N ASP A 372 12.20 17.61 24.01
CA ASP A 372 11.47 17.37 25.25
C ASP A 372 10.59 16.12 25.09
N ILE A 373 10.80 15.11 25.91
CA ILE A 373 10.06 13.85 25.86
C ILE A 373 9.37 13.58 27.18
N VAL A 374 8.07 13.36 27.13
CA VAL A 374 7.28 12.87 28.25
C VAL A 374 6.59 11.55 27.83
N SER A 375 7.06 10.47 28.44
CA SER A 375 6.46 9.14 28.35
C SER A 375 5.74 8.85 29.65
N ASP A 376 4.41 8.78 29.60
CA ASP A 376 3.57 8.59 30.79
C ASP A 376 2.52 7.50 30.49
N SER A 377 2.62 6.36 31.19
CA SER A 377 1.76 5.22 30.94
C SER A 377 1.47 4.46 32.23
N ASP A 378 0.23 3.97 32.34
CA ASP A 378 -0.16 2.99 33.36
C ASP A 378 0.23 1.54 32.97
N GLU A 379 0.78 1.36 31.73
CA GLU A 379 1.22 0.07 31.20
C GLU A 379 2.74 -0.11 31.37
N GLU A 380 3.24 -1.33 31.15
CA GLU A 380 4.66 -1.66 31.14
C GLU A 380 5.37 -1.00 29.92
N ASN A 381 6.69 -0.85 29.99
CA ASN A 381 7.56 -0.35 28.91
C ASN A 381 7.46 1.15 28.60
N CYS A 382 7.76 1.99 29.57
CA CYS A 382 7.95 3.42 29.36
C CYS A 382 9.43 3.79 29.26
N ALA A 383 9.80 4.52 28.23
CA ALA A 383 11.12 5.12 28.12
C ALA A 383 11.07 6.44 27.34
N GLY A 384 11.98 7.35 27.63
CA GLY A 384 12.14 8.54 26.83
C GLY A 384 12.81 8.22 25.50
N ILE A 385 14.07 7.77 25.52
CA ILE A 385 14.84 7.34 24.33
C ILE A 385 15.38 5.95 24.62
N THR A 386 15.08 4.98 23.75
CA THR A 386 15.44 3.58 23.97
C THR A 386 16.01 2.88 22.73
N GLY A 387 17.09 2.10 22.94
CA GLY A 387 17.53 1.04 22.06
C GLY A 387 16.76 -0.25 22.33
N HIS A 388 16.86 -1.21 21.42
CA HIS A 388 16.29 -2.55 21.59
C HIS A 388 17.29 -3.49 22.28
N TRP A 389 16.78 -4.31 23.22
CA TRP A 389 17.62 -5.18 24.05
C TRP A 389 18.44 -6.18 23.24
N ASP A 390 17.86 -6.81 22.24
CA ASP A 390 18.50 -7.83 21.40
C ASP A 390 19.33 -7.26 20.24
N CYS A 391 19.62 -5.93 20.25
CA CYS A 391 20.29 -5.24 19.15
C CYS A 391 21.55 -4.50 19.63
N LEU A 392 22.46 -4.23 18.70
CA LEU A 392 23.66 -3.41 18.93
C LEU A 392 23.40 -1.95 18.57
N ASP A 393 22.37 -1.36 19.16
CA ASP A 393 21.99 0.02 18.88
C ASP A 393 22.91 1.01 19.58
N HIS A 394 23.19 2.15 18.93
CA HIS A 394 24.05 3.21 19.45
C HIS A 394 23.31 4.54 19.52
N LEU A 395 23.58 5.33 20.56
CA LEU A 395 23.09 6.69 20.72
C LEU A 395 24.25 7.68 20.74
N VAL A 396 24.19 8.71 19.91
CA VAL A 396 25.15 9.83 19.88
C VAL A 396 24.38 11.13 20.08
N ILE A 397 24.73 11.89 21.12
CA ILE A 397 24.13 13.19 21.41
C ILE A 397 25.25 14.25 21.30
N LYS A 398 25.04 15.24 20.40
CA LYS A 398 26.02 16.30 20.12
C LYS A 398 25.37 17.67 20.24
N ASN A 399 25.95 18.56 21.04
CA ASN A 399 25.53 19.96 21.16
C ASN A 399 24.00 20.13 21.30
N ALA A 400 23.29 19.14 21.84
CA ALA A 400 21.85 19.14 21.92
C ALA A 400 21.34 19.26 23.35
N SER A 401 20.14 19.80 23.53
CA SER A 401 19.44 19.84 24.81
C SER A 401 18.35 18.82 24.84
N ILE A 402 18.41 17.84 25.76
CA ILE A 402 17.41 16.78 25.87
C ILE A 402 16.85 16.79 27.29
N TYR A 403 15.53 16.90 27.38
CA TYR A 403 14.76 16.56 28.56
C TYR A 403 13.94 15.30 28.25
N ALA A 404 14.19 14.22 28.99
CA ALA A 404 13.46 12.99 28.84
C ALA A 404 12.95 12.54 30.21
N LYS A 405 11.63 12.27 30.30
CA LYS A 405 10.97 11.76 31.49
C LYS A 405 10.15 10.55 31.10
N ALA A 406 10.30 9.47 31.84
CA ALA A 406 9.42 8.31 31.77
C ALA A 406 8.77 8.08 33.13
N SER A 407 7.47 7.81 33.15
CA SER A 407 6.71 7.43 34.33
C SER A 407 5.81 6.26 33.99
N GLY A 408 5.78 5.27 34.90
CA GLY A 408 5.04 4.02 34.67
C GLY A 408 5.11 3.12 35.94
N LYS A 409 4.65 1.89 35.81
CA LYS A 409 4.77 0.90 36.89
C LYS A 409 6.23 0.48 37.06
N GLU A 410 6.63 0.29 38.33
CA GLU A 410 7.98 -0.15 38.67
C GLU A 410 8.27 -1.63 38.37
N ASP A 411 7.35 -2.34 37.73
CA ASP A 411 7.53 -3.74 37.32
C ASP A 411 8.37 -3.83 36.03
N VAL A 412 9.32 -4.72 36.01
CA VAL A 412 10.36 -4.92 34.99
C VAL A 412 9.80 -4.94 33.54
N PRO A 413 10.41 -4.19 32.58
CA PRO A 413 11.51 -3.26 32.69
C PRO A 413 11.08 -1.87 33.18
N TYR A 414 11.84 -1.28 34.08
CA TYR A 414 11.57 0.02 34.69
C TYR A 414 11.36 1.13 33.68
N PRO A 415 10.51 2.15 34.03
CA PRO A 415 10.57 3.41 33.30
C PRO A 415 11.97 4.03 33.41
N TYR A 416 12.51 4.50 32.32
CA TYR A 416 13.80 5.18 32.27
C TYR A 416 13.82 6.29 31.24
N ALA A 417 14.60 7.32 31.50
CA ALA A 417 14.70 8.46 30.59
C ALA A 417 15.45 8.12 29.31
N ILE A 418 16.64 7.54 29.38
CA ILE A 418 17.49 7.20 28.25
C ILE A 418 18.25 5.89 28.56
N GLY A 419 18.16 4.91 27.67
CA GLY A 419 18.89 3.64 27.88
C GLY A 419 18.60 2.55 26.86
N GLY A 420 19.10 1.34 27.15
CA GLY A 420 18.93 0.19 26.28
C GLY A 420 19.87 0.16 25.09
N PHE A 421 20.96 0.94 25.09
CA PHE A 421 21.92 1.02 24.00
C PHE A 421 23.19 0.20 24.25
N GLU A 422 23.81 -0.32 23.21
CA GLU A 422 25.15 -0.89 23.28
C GLU A 422 26.17 0.20 23.67
N SER A 423 26.01 1.42 23.14
CA SER A 423 26.81 2.55 23.57
C SER A 423 26.04 3.88 23.53
N ILE A 424 26.34 4.75 24.51
CA ILE A 424 25.86 6.14 24.57
C ILE A 424 27.09 7.06 24.50
N LYS A 425 27.16 7.93 23.48
CA LYS A 425 28.21 8.92 23.32
C LYS A 425 27.65 10.33 23.51
N LEU A 426 28.30 11.14 24.35
CA LEU A 426 27.94 12.53 24.63
C LEU A 426 29.08 13.43 24.15
N GLU A 427 28.79 14.36 23.23
CA GLU A 427 29.75 15.31 22.65
C GLU A 427 29.25 16.75 22.82
N GLY A 428 29.98 17.56 23.56
CA GLY A 428 29.59 18.94 23.84
C GLY A 428 28.35 19.09 24.72
N VAL A 429 27.95 18.02 25.43
CA VAL A 429 26.78 17.98 26.33
C VAL A 429 27.17 17.38 27.67
N THR A 430 26.43 17.75 28.72
CA THR A 430 26.58 17.23 30.07
C THR A 430 25.22 16.85 30.62
N ILE A 431 25.18 15.81 31.47
CA ILE A 431 23.96 15.43 32.19
C ILE A 431 23.81 16.33 33.40
N THR A 432 22.74 17.12 33.47
CA THR A 432 22.49 18.10 34.51
C THR A 432 21.43 17.68 35.52
N TYR A 433 20.60 16.71 35.14
CA TYR A 433 19.54 16.17 36.00
C TYR A 433 19.25 14.69 35.67
N PRO A 434 19.04 13.79 36.68
CA PRO A 434 19.19 14.06 38.12
C PRO A 434 20.62 14.47 38.49
N ASN A 435 20.78 15.18 39.63
CA ASN A 435 22.08 15.54 40.12
C ASN A 435 22.96 14.29 40.32
N ASN A 436 24.20 14.32 39.83
CA ASN A 436 25.15 13.22 39.83
C ASN A 436 24.75 12.02 38.90
N ALA A 437 23.83 12.25 37.95
CA ALA A 437 23.58 11.23 36.96
C ALA A 437 24.77 11.13 35.99
N GLU A 438 25.10 9.93 35.60
CA GLU A 438 26.20 9.62 34.66
C GLU A 438 25.80 8.47 33.71
N LYS A 439 26.59 8.22 32.69
CA LYS A 439 26.46 7.02 31.88
C LYS A 439 26.95 5.81 32.65
N GLY A 440 26.17 4.75 32.67
CA GLY A 440 26.55 3.51 33.31
C GLY A 440 25.95 2.30 32.60
N ASN A 441 26.44 1.14 33.00
CA ASN A 441 25.90 -0.12 32.52
C ASN A 441 24.87 -0.65 33.53
N TYR A 442 23.75 -1.11 33.00
CA TYR A 442 22.72 -1.78 33.79
C TYR A 442 22.37 -3.13 33.14
N SER A 443 22.20 -4.14 33.97
CA SER A 443 21.90 -5.51 33.53
C SER A 443 20.52 -5.91 33.98
N PHE A 444 19.73 -6.44 33.04
CA PHE A 444 18.45 -7.08 33.34
C PHE A 444 18.58 -8.59 33.29
N ASP A 445 17.92 -9.29 34.18
CA ASP A 445 17.81 -10.74 34.19
C ASP A 445 16.39 -11.14 33.73
N TRP A 446 16.33 -11.86 32.61
CA TRP A 446 15.11 -12.38 32.01
C TRP A 446 15.03 -13.90 32.20
N GLY A 447 14.92 -14.37 33.44
CA GLY A 447 14.70 -15.80 33.71
C GLY A 447 15.89 -16.70 33.32
N GLY A 448 17.13 -16.22 33.51
CA GLY A 448 18.36 -16.94 33.26
C GLY A 448 19.18 -16.44 32.06
N TYR A 449 18.72 -15.40 31.39
CA TYR A 449 19.46 -14.65 30.39
C TYR A 449 19.70 -13.23 30.87
N THR A 450 20.96 -12.83 31.05
CA THR A 450 21.35 -11.51 31.52
C THR A 450 21.92 -10.70 30.37
N GLU A 451 21.33 -9.54 30.09
CA GLU A 451 21.85 -8.62 29.09
C GLU A 451 22.25 -7.29 29.73
N THR A 452 23.40 -6.77 29.33
CA THR A 452 23.96 -5.52 29.87
C THR A 452 23.96 -4.44 28.79
N LYS A 453 23.33 -3.31 29.06
CA LYS A 453 23.25 -2.16 28.16
C LYS A 453 23.62 -0.85 28.87
N GLN A 454 23.92 0.18 28.11
CA GLN A 454 24.20 1.52 28.62
C GLN A 454 22.91 2.32 28.87
N PHE A 455 22.90 3.05 29.98
CA PHE A 455 21.82 3.91 30.44
C PHE A 455 22.38 5.24 30.95
N VAL A 456 21.53 6.25 31.05
CA VAL A 456 21.71 7.36 31.99
C VAL A 456 21.30 6.86 33.36
N MET A 457 22.22 6.86 34.31
CA MET A 457 22.07 6.28 35.64
C MET A 457 21.92 7.34 36.71
N SER A 458 21.10 7.08 37.71
CA SER A 458 21.05 7.85 38.97
C SER A 458 21.39 6.92 40.14
N GLY A 459 22.66 6.91 40.55
CA GLY A 459 23.18 5.86 41.43
C GLY A 459 23.25 4.53 40.69
N ASP A 460 22.71 3.47 41.34
CA ASP A 460 22.77 2.10 40.80
C ASP A 460 21.57 1.72 39.90
N LYS A 461 20.69 2.68 39.55
CA LYS A 461 19.48 2.47 38.75
C LYS A 461 19.42 3.39 37.54
N PRO A 462 18.76 2.97 36.45
CA PRO A 462 18.39 3.87 35.37
C PRO A 462 17.61 5.08 35.87
N ALA A 463 17.92 6.27 35.35
CA ALA A 463 17.35 7.55 35.75
C ALA A 463 15.99 7.81 35.08
#